data_0edeccdcd5d44cdf2bb18792c523d7da
#
_entry.id   0edeccdcd5d44cdf2bb18792c523d7da
#
_cell.length_a   1.000
_cell.length_b   1.000
_cell.length_c   1.000
_cell.angle_alpha   90.00
_cell.angle_beta   90.00
_cell.angle_gamma   90.00
#
_symmetry.space_group_name_H-M   'P 1'
#
loop_
_entity.id
_entity.type
_entity.pdbx_description
1 polymer ?
#
loop_
_entity_poly.entity_id
_entity_poly.type
_entity_poly.pdbx_seq_one_letter_code
_entity_poly.pdbx_strand_id
1 'polypeptide(L)'
;LACAAESRRVTWTWVPTATIHDAARDLARFAAVWVVPASPYASMAGALDAIRWARETRRPLFGSCGGFQHLLIEIARHAAGLPGADTAETNPGGAELIITSLACSLVEQTSPLRFATGSRMRAIYGRDTAIEGYHCRYGLNAAYRARLEAAGLRFTAFDENGEVRAAELPESVHPFFLGTLFQPERAALRGEAPPLARALVRAATEFSP
;
A
#
# COMPACT_ATOMS: atom_id res chain seq x y z
N LEU A 1 -14.47 2.26 -13.50
CA LEU A 1 -13.66 3.34 -14.11
C LEU A 1 -12.31 2.78 -14.59
N ALA A 2 -11.43 2.28 -13.70
CA ALA A 2 -10.09 1.81 -14.08
C ALA A 2 -10.14 0.70 -15.16
N CYS A 3 -11.01 -0.29 -15.02
CA CYS A 3 -11.19 -1.37 -15.99
C CYS A 3 -11.65 -0.85 -17.36
N ALA A 4 -12.60 0.09 -17.38
CA ALA A 4 -13.07 0.71 -18.61
C ALA A 4 -11.96 1.54 -19.28
N ALA A 5 -11.18 2.30 -18.48
CA ALA A 5 -10.06 3.07 -18.98
C ALA A 5 -8.94 2.22 -19.59
N GLU A 6 -8.78 0.98 -19.15
CA GLU A 6 -7.81 0.01 -19.67
C GLU A 6 -8.41 -0.95 -20.71
N SER A 7 -9.69 -0.79 -21.08
CA SER A 7 -10.41 -1.69 -22.00
C SER A 7 -10.31 -3.17 -21.61
N ARG A 8 -10.39 -3.44 -20.30
CA ARG A 8 -10.28 -4.78 -19.73
C ARG A 8 -11.55 -5.15 -18.96
N ARG A 9 -11.91 -6.42 -19.03
CA ARG A 9 -12.91 -7.01 -18.15
C ARG A 9 -12.21 -7.55 -16.91
N VAL A 10 -12.57 -7.03 -15.74
CA VAL A 10 -12.02 -7.47 -14.45
C VAL A 10 -13.19 -7.86 -13.55
N THR A 11 -13.10 -9.02 -12.93
CA THR A 11 -13.95 -9.42 -11.81
C THR A 11 -13.23 -9.11 -10.51
N TRP A 12 -13.95 -8.68 -9.51
CA TRP A 12 -13.41 -8.38 -8.19
C TRP A 12 -14.27 -9.03 -7.10
N THR A 13 -13.63 -9.36 -6.01
CA THR A 13 -14.27 -9.99 -4.86
C THR A 13 -13.78 -9.33 -3.57
N TRP A 14 -14.70 -8.96 -2.71
CA TRP A 14 -14.37 -8.56 -1.35
C TRP A 14 -14.04 -9.80 -0.51
N VAL A 15 -12.83 -9.83 0.05
CA VAL A 15 -12.36 -10.90 0.94
C VAL A 15 -12.13 -10.28 2.32
N PRO A 16 -12.98 -10.58 3.32
CA PRO A 16 -12.75 -10.10 4.68
C PRO A 16 -11.44 -10.66 5.25
N THR A 17 -10.62 -9.82 5.87
CA THR A 17 -9.33 -10.26 6.42
C THR A 17 -9.47 -11.36 7.48
N ALA A 18 -10.60 -11.39 8.20
CA ALA A 18 -10.90 -12.45 9.18
C ALA A 18 -11.14 -13.84 8.55
N THR A 19 -11.38 -13.93 7.25
CA THR A 19 -11.56 -15.21 6.54
C THR A 19 -10.28 -15.72 5.89
N ILE A 20 -9.18 -14.97 5.97
CA ILE A 20 -7.88 -15.38 5.43
C ILE A 20 -7.14 -16.13 6.54
N HIS A 21 -7.05 -17.45 6.37
CA HIS A 21 -6.36 -18.36 7.30
C HIS A 21 -5.12 -18.98 6.66
N ASP A 22 -5.09 -19.02 5.33
CA ASP A 22 -4.00 -19.50 4.48
C ASP A 22 -4.10 -18.73 3.15
N ALA A 23 -3.31 -17.66 3.01
CA ALA A 23 -3.40 -16.80 1.85
C ALA A 23 -3.07 -17.53 0.55
N ALA A 24 -2.19 -18.52 0.58
CA ALA A 24 -1.84 -19.32 -0.59
C ALA A 24 -3.03 -20.12 -1.14
N ARG A 25 -3.90 -20.63 -0.25
CA ARG A 25 -5.12 -21.32 -0.62
C ARG A 25 -6.26 -20.34 -0.93
N ASP A 26 -6.46 -19.38 -0.04
CA ASP A 26 -7.66 -18.54 -0.04
C ASP A 26 -7.62 -17.49 -1.15
N LEU A 27 -6.40 -17.08 -1.58
CA LEU A 27 -6.20 -16.03 -2.58
C LEU A 27 -5.60 -16.51 -3.91
N ALA A 28 -5.26 -17.80 -4.06
CA ALA A 28 -4.58 -18.34 -5.24
C ALA A 28 -5.24 -18.00 -6.58
N ARG A 29 -6.58 -17.93 -6.60
CA ARG A 29 -7.39 -17.65 -7.80
C ARG A 29 -7.33 -16.19 -8.29
N PHE A 30 -6.83 -15.25 -7.48
CA PHE A 30 -6.82 -13.83 -7.84
C PHE A 30 -5.51 -13.46 -8.52
N ALA A 31 -5.58 -12.71 -9.60
CA ALA A 31 -4.41 -12.22 -10.33
C ALA A 31 -3.73 -11.02 -9.66
N ALA A 32 -4.42 -10.32 -8.78
CA ALA A 32 -3.90 -9.18 -8.02
C ALA A 32 -4.64 -9.02 -6.69
N VAL A 33 -4.03 -8.32 -5.75
CA VAL A 33 -4.60 -7.98 -4.45
C VAL A 33 -4.59 -6.46 -4.27
N TRP A 34 -5.73 -5.91 -3.84
CA TRP A 34 -5.81 -4.55 -3.33
C TRP A 34 -6.18 -4.59 -1.85
N VAL A 35 -5.26 -4.18 -1.00
CA VAL A 35 -5.50 -4.01 0.43
C VAL A 35 -6.10 -2.61 0.63
N VAL A 36 -7.43 -2.58 0.74
CA VAL A 36 -8.24 -1.36 0.68
C VAL A 36 -8.17 -0.56 1.98
N PRO A 37 -8.55 0.74 1.97
CA PRO A 37 -8.60 1.53 3.19
C PRO A 37 -9.50 0.92 4.24
N ALA A 38 -8.91 0.52 5.33
CA ALA A 38 -9.56 0.20 6.60
C ALA A 38 -8.48 0.15 7.68
N SER A 39 -8.79 0.59 8.88
CA SER A 39 -7.93 0.41 10.04
C SER A 39 -8.75 0.71 11.29
N PRO A 40 -8.72 -0.18 12.30
CA PRO A 40 -8.09 -1.51 12.26
C PRO A 40 -8.87 -2.49 11.36
N TYR A 41 -8.15 -3.44 10.77
CA TYR A 41 -8.78 -4.57 10.08
C TYR A 41 -9.38 -5.56 11.08
N ALA A 42 -10.41 -6.29 10.66
CA ALA A 42 -11.00 -7.36 11.48
C ALA A 42 -9.98 -8.46 11.86
N SER A 43 -8.97 -8.68 11.01
CA SER A 43 -7.81 -9.51 11.32
C SER A 43 -6.55 -8.86 10.73
N MET A 44 -5.67 -8.35 11.59
CA MET A 44 -4.34 -7.91 11.19
C MET A 44 -3.54 -9.09 10.62
N ALA A 45 -3.60 -10.26 11.29
CA ALA A 45 -2.87 -11.45 10.85
C ALA A 45 -3.26 -11.85 9.43
N GLY A 46 -4.55 -11.90 9.10
CA GLY A 46 -5.01 -12.22 7.74
C GLY A 46 -4.60 -11.16 6.70
N ALA A 47 -4.59 -9.87 7.09
CA ALA A 47 -4.10 -8.81 6.20
C ALA A 47 -2.60 -8.97 5.92
N LEU A 48 -1.79 -9.23 6.96
CA LEU A 48 -0.35 -9.42 6.82
C LEU A 48 -0.02 -10.70 6.03
N ASP A 49 -0.77 -11.79 6.23
CA ASP A 49 -0.58 -13.03 5.48
C ASP A 49 -0.88 -12.83 3.99
N ALA A 50 -1.95 -12.09 3.64
CA ALA A 50 -2.26 -11.74 2.26
C ALA A 50 -1.16 -10.89 1.61
N ILE A 51 -0.62 -9.89 2.33
CA ILE A 51 0.45 -9.02 1.83
C ILE A 51 1.74 -9.82 1.64
N ARG A 52 2.11 -10.64 2.63
CA ARG A 52 3.28 -11.51 2.58
C ARG A 52 3.21 -12.48 1.41
N TRP A 53 2.08 -13.20 1.28
CA TRP A 53 1.86 -14.12 0.18
C TRP A 53 1.99 -13.43 -1.19
N ALA A 54 1.37 -12.26 -1.37
CA ALA A 54 1.48 -11.52 -2.61
C ALA A 54 2.92 -11.10 -2.91
N ARG A 55 3.68 -10.65 -1.89
CA ARG A 55 5.09 -10.28 -2.02
C ARG A 55 5.96 -11.49 -2.41
N GLU A 56 5.80 -12.62 -1.72
CA GLU A 56 6.62 -13.81 -1.93
C GLU A 56 6.30 -14.52 -3.24
N THR A 57 5.04 -14.51 -3.68
CA THR A 57 4.62 -15.09 -4.97
C THR A 57 4.72 -14.12 -6.14
N ARG A 58 5.24 -12.89 -5.91
CA ARG A 58 5.34 -11.81 -6.91
C ARG A 58 4.00 -11.42 -7.53
N ARG A 59 2.90 -11.63 -6.80
CA ARG A 59 1.56 -11.26 -7.24
C ARG A 59 1.32 -9.77 -7.09
N PRO A 60 0.83 -9.08 -8.14
CA PRO A 60 0.55 -7.66 -8.08
C PRO A 60 -0.24 -7.27 -6.83
N LEU A 61 0.29 -6.31 -6.06
CA LEU A 61 -0.31 -5.80 -4.83
C LEU A 61 -0.31 -4.29 -4.81
N PHE A 62 -1.44 -3.73 -4.43
CA PHE A 62 -1.59 -2.33 -4.06
C PHE A 62 -2.22 -2.21 -2.68
N GLY A 63 -1.67 -1.33 -1.82
CA GLY A 63 -2.22 -1.01 -0.51
C GLY A 63 -2.48 0.48 -0.37
N SER A 64 -3.70 0.91 0.00
CA SER A 64 -4.01 2.32 0.26
C SER A 64 -4.42 2.55 1.70
N CYS A 65 -4.01 3.69 2.30
CA CYS A 65 -4.27 4.07 3.69
C CYS A 65 -3.88 2.96 4.69
N GLY A 66 -4.82 2.28 5.33
CA GLY A 66 -4.55 1.13 6.20
C GLY A 66 -3.79 0.01 5.50
N GLY A 67 -4.03 -0.21 4.19
CA GLY A 67 -3.28 -1.18 3.40
C GLY A 67 -1.79 -0.83 3.29
N PHE A 68 -1.45 0.44 3.15
CA PHE A 68 -0.06 0.91 3.20
C PHE A 68 0.57 0.68 4.57
N GLN A 69 -0.15 1.01 5.65
CA GLN A 69 0.35 0.81 7.00
C GLN A 69 0.67 -0.67 7.26
N HIS A 70 -0.21 -1.58 6.85
CA HIS A 70 0.01 -3.02 7.02
C HIS A 70 1.10 -3.57 6.09
N LEU A 71 1.29 -2.99 4.90
CA LEU A 71 2.44 -3.28 4.03
C LEU A 71 3.76 -2.95 4.73
N LEU A 72 3.84 -1.80 5.41
CA LEU A 72 5.03 -1.42 6.18
C LEU A 72 5.29 -2.37 7.35
N ILE A 73 4.24 -2.77 8.07
CA ILE A 73 4.35 -3.74 9.17
C ILE A 73 4.80 -5.11 8.65
N GLU A 74 4.26 -5.56 7.51
CA GLU A 74 4.66 -6.84 6.90
C GLU A 74 6.15 -6.84 6.54
N ILE A 75 6.61 -5.82 5.82
CA ILE A 75 8.05 -5.67 5.48
C ILE A 75 8.90 -5.59 6.75
N ALA A 76 8.45 -4.86 7.77
CA ALA A 76 9.16 -4.76 9.05
C ALA A 76 9.34 -6.14 9.70
N ARG A 77 8.26 -6.92 9.79
CA ARG A 77 8.28 -8.24 10.45
C ARG A 77 9.07 -9.28 9.69
N HIS A 78 8.89 -9.36 8.38
CA HIS A 78 9.36 -10.50 7.60
C HIS A 78 10.59 -10.22 6.73
N ALA A 79 10.95 -8.95 6.53
CA ALA A 79 12.12 -8.57 5.73
C ALA A 79 13.13 -7.72 6.51
N ALA A 80 12.69 -6.85 7.44
CA ALA A 80 13.59 -5.95 8.17
C ALA A 80 14.05 -6.49 9.54
N GLY A 81 13.63 -7.71 9.93
CA GLY A 81 14.05 -8.34 11.19
C GLY A 81 13.46 -7.65 12.44
N LEU A 82 12.22 -7.19 12.36
CA LEU A 82 11.47 -6.56 13.44
C LEU A 82 10.18 -7.36 13.71
N PRO A 83 10.28 -8.57 14.31
CA PRO A 83 9.12 -9.46 14.47
C PRO A 83 8.01 -8.88 15.35
N GLY A 84 8.34 -7.94 16.25
CA GLY A 84 7.42 -7.20 17.10
C GLY A 84 6.80 -5.95 16.46
N ALA A 85 7.08 -5.69 15.18
CA ALA A 85 6.57 -4.50 14.48
C ALA A 85 5.05 -4.40 14.55
N ASP A 86 4.53 -3.23 14.95
CA ASP A 86 3.10 -3.04 15.24
C ASP A 86 2.65 -1.60 14.96
N THR A 87 1.39 -1.33 15.18
CA THR A 87 0.78 -0.01 15.07
C THR A 87 0.31 0.52 16.42
N ALA A 88 0.59 1.79 16.68
CA ALA A 88 0.08 2.49 17.86
C ALA A 88 -1.45 2.64 17.87
N GLU A 89 -2.12 2.42 16.75
CA GLU A 89 -3.58 2.50 16.66
C GLU A 89 -4.28 1.43 17.51
N THR A 90 -3.75 0.20 17.50
CA THR A 90 -4.33 -0.93 18.22
C THR A 90 -3.49 -1.39 19.41
N ASN A 91 -2.20 -1.07 19.43
CA ASN A 91 -1.26 -1.44 20.48
C ASN A 91 -0.31 -0.27 20.83
N PRO A 92 -0.80 0.80 21.48
CA PRO A 92 0.00 2.01 21.75
C PRO A 92 1.20 1.75 22.68
N GLY A 93 1.21 0.64 23.41
CA GLY A 93 2.33 0.22 24.28
C GLY A 93 3.31 -0.74 23.62
N GLY A 94 3.18 -1.01 22.32
CA GLY A 94 4.06 -1.90 21.59
C GLY A 94 5.53 -1.41 21.57
N ALA A 95 6.48 -2.33 21.60
CA ALA A 95 7.91 -1.99 21.65
C ALA A 95 8.45 -1.49 20.28
N GLU A 96 7.88 -1.97 19.17
CA GLU A 96 8.33 -1.69 17.81
C GLU A 96 7.19 -1.05 16.99
N LEU A 97 6.84 0.19 17.33
CA LEU A 97 5.74 0.91 16.69
C LEU A 97 6.19 1.51 15.34
N ILE A 98 6.01 0.73 14.28
CA ILE A 98 6.30 1.14 12.89
C ILE A 98 5.32 2.20 12.43
N ILE A 99 4.06 2.11 12.89
CA ILE A 99 2.99 3.04 12.59
C ILE A 99 2.64 3.80 13.86
N THR A 100 2.73 5.14 13.78
CA THR A 100 2.42 6.05 14.89
C THR A 100 1.50 7.16 14.43
N SER A 101 0.94 7.91 15.38
CA SER A 101 0.12 9.08 15.06
C SER A 101 0.91 10.07 14.21
N LEU A 102 0.28 10.59 13.18
CA LEU A 102 0.81 11.72 12.39
C LEU A 102 0.86 12.98 13.26
N ALA A 103 1.84 13.83 13.03
CA ALA A 103 1.95 15.12 13.69
C ALA A 103 0.71 16.02 13.42
N CYS A 104 0.15 15.91 12.20
CA CYS A 104 -1.11 16.53 11.81
C CYS A 104 -2.05 15.48 11.26
N SER A 105 -3.32 15.50 11.70
CA SER A 105 -4.34 14.60 11.15
C SER A 105 -4.62 14.94 9.68
N LEU A 106 -4.64 13.92 8.83
CA LEU A 106 -4.96 14.04 7.40
C LEU A 106 -6.40 13.56 7.09
N VAL A 107 -7.31 13.68 8.05
CA VAL A 107 -8.72 13.27 7.85
C VAL A 107 -9.43 14.30 6.98
N GLU A 108 -10.02 13.84 5.85
CA GLU A 108 -10.69 14.66 4.83
C GLU A 108 -9.82 15.82 4.32
N GLN A 109 -8.51 15.57 4.22
CA GLN A 109 -7.56 16.55 3.70
C GLN A 109 -7.13 16.16 2.28
N THR A 110 -6.73 17.18 1.50
CA THR A 110 -5.94 17.01 0.28
C THR A 110 -4.59 17.67 0.48
N SER A 111 -3.53 17.05 -0.02
CA SER A 111 -2.18 17.58 0.15
C SER A 111 -1.36 17.36 -1.11
N PRO A 112 -0.48 18.32 -1.46
CA PRO A 112 0.48 18.14 -2.54
C PRO A 112 1.51 17.06 -2.17
N LEU A 113 1.94 16.34 -3.19
CA LEU A 113 2.93 15.29 -3.11
C LEU A 113 4.02 15.53 -4.14
N ARG A 114 5.25 15.15 -3.79
CA ARG A 114 6.38 15.05 -4.70
C ARG A 114 6.80 13.60 -4.83
N PHE A 115 6.92 13.14 -6.07
CA PHE A 115 7.37 11.78 -6.37
C PHE A 115 8.89 11.70 -6.51
N ALA A 116 9.48 10.61 -6.01
CA ALA A 116 10.91 10.35 -6.18
C ALA A 116 11.25 10.09 -7.65
N THR A 117 12.36 10.68 -8.12
CA THR A 117 12.87 10.46 -9.47
C THR A 117 13.18 8.97 -9.68
N GLY A 118 12.80 8.43 -10.84
CA GLY A 118 12.99 7.02 -11.19
C GLY A 118 12.10 6.04 -10.43
N SER A 119 11.09 6.53 -9.69
CA SER A 119 10.09 5.67 -9.07
C SER A 119 9.02 5.22 -10.07
N ARG A 120 8.46 4.04 -9.85
CA ARG A 120 7.27 3.57 -10.57
C ARG A 120 6.08 4.48 -10.31
N MET A 121 5.96 4.98 -9.07
CA MET A 121 4.93 5.96 -8.69
C MET A 121 4.94 7.16 -9.65
N ARG A 122 6.11 7.78 -9.86
CA ARG A 122 6.26 8.90 -10.81
C ARG A 122 5.90 8.51 -12.24
N ALA A 123 6.32 7.32 -12.68
CA ALA A 123 5.99 6.82 -14.02
C ALA A 123 4.48 6.61 -14.22
N ILE A 124 3.78 6.06 -13.21
CA ILE A 124 2.32 5.85 -13.25
C ILE A 124 1.57 7.17 -13.34
N TYR A 125 1.98 8.19 -12.59
CA TYR A 125 1.35 9.52 -12.61
C TYR A 125 1.76 10.35 -13.83
N GLY A 126 2.90 10.05 -14.47
CA GLY A 126 3.45 10.79 -15.61
C GLY A 126 3.89 12.23 -15.28
N ARG A 127 4.13 12.53 -13.99
CA ARG A 127 4.47 13.87 -13.50
C ARG A 127 5.23 13.80 -12.18
N ASP A 128 5.88 14.90 -11.79
CA ASP A 128 6.70 14.96 -10.57
C ASP A 128 5.90 15.20 -9.30
N THR A 129 4.70 15.74 -9.42
CA THR A 129 3.85 16.11 -8.29
C THR A 129 2.40 15.72 -8.55
N ALA A 130 1.63 15.54 -7.47
CA ALA A 130 0.18 15.37 -7.51
C ALA A 130 -0.45 16.01 -6.28
N ILE A 131 -1.77 16.20 -6.31
CA ILE A 131 -2.58 16.51 -5.14
C ILE A 131 -3.48 15.31 -4.90
N GLU A 132 -3.40 14.72 -3.70
CA GLU A 132 -4.15 13.51 -3.36
C GLU A 132 -4.93 13.67 -2.07
N GLY A 133 -5.98 12.88 -1.94
CA GLY A 133 -6.88 12.90 -0.79
C GLY A 133 -6.50 11.86 0.27
N TYR A 134 -6.77 12.21 1.53
CA TYR A 134 -6.46 11.39 2.70
C TYR A 134 -7.65 11.24 3.64
N HIS A 135 -7.63 10.14 4.38
CA HIS A 135 -8.45 9.93 5.57
C HIS A 135 -7.65 9.12 6.59
N CYS A 136 -6.50 9.65 7.03
CA CYS A 136 -5.55 8.95 7.89
C CYS A 136 -5.14 9.78 9.09
N ARG A 137 -4.98 9.11 10.24
CA ARG A 137 -4.44 9.68 11.50
C ARG A 137 -3.09 9.11 11.85
N TYR A 138 -2.70 8.00 11.23
CA TYR A 138 -1.48 7.25 11.50
C TYR A 138 -0.64 7.12 10.23
N GLY A 139 0.67 7.07 10.40
CA GLY A 139 1.63 6.93 9.31
C GLY A 139 2.93 6.32 9.77
N LEU A 140 3.92 6.25 8.90
CA LEU A 140 5.24 5.70 9.20
C LEU A 140 5.90 6.48 10.34
N ASN A 141 6.38 5.77 11.36
CA ASN A 141 7.33 6.29 12.32
C ASN A 141 8.70 6.49 11.64
N ALA A 142 9.13 7.74 11.52
CA ALA A 142 10.36 8.11 10.82
C ALA A 142 11.61 7.39 11.34
N ALA A 143 11.64 6.98 12.62
CA ALA A 143 12.74 6.24 13.23
C ALA A 143 13.03 4.89 12.54
N TYR A 144 12.03 4.30 11.89
CA TYR A 144 12.19 3.01 11.21
C TYR A 144 12.44 3.14 9.71
N ARG A 145 12.44 4.35 9.16
CA ARG A 145 12.60 4.58 7.72
C ARG A 145 13.86 3.90 7.17
N ALA A 146 15.02 4.19 7.74
CA ALA A 146 16.29 3.62 7.28
C ALA A 146 16.33 2.09 7.36
N ARG A 147 15.68 1.52 8.38
CA ARG A 147 15.60 0.06 8.55
C ARG A 147 14.78 -0.60 7.44
N LEU A 148 13.66 0.00 7.06
CA LEU A 148 12.82 -0.48 5.96
C LEU A 148 13.51 -0.29 4.59
N GLU A 149 14.23 0.82 4.39
CA GLU A 149 15.05 1.04 3.19
C GLU A 149 16.16 -0.01 3.07
N ALA A 150 16.82 -0.35 4.17
CA ALA A 150 17.84 -1.41 4.20
C ALA A 150 17.25 -2.81 3.89
N ALA A 151 15.95 -3.03 4.15
CA ALA A 151 15.22 -4.24 3.77
C ALA A 151 14.77 -4.24 2.28
N GLY A 152 15.14 -3.22 1.51
CA GLY A 152 14.86 -3.13 0.08
C GLY A 152 13.59 -2.35 -0.30
N LEU A 153 12.87 -1.79 0.67
CA LEU A 153 11.73 -0.94 0.38
C LEU A 153 12.21 0.44 -0.10
N ARG A 154 11.54 1.02 -1.10
CA ARG A 154 11.82 2.38 -1.58
C ARG A 154 10.66 3.30 -1.23
N PHE A 155 10.94 4.42 -0.58
CA PHE A 155 9.95 5.46 -0.36
C PHE A 155 9.90 6.39 -1.58
N THR A 156 8.70 6.60 -2.12
CA THR A 156 8.52 7.13 -3.47
C THR A 156 7.58 8.31 -3.61
N ALA A 157 6.88 8.66 -2.53
CA ALA A 157 6.14 9.93 -2.46
C ALA A 157 6.34 10.57 -1.08
N PHE A 158 6.46 11.90 -1.11
CA PHE A 158 6.70 12.71 0.07
C PHE A 158 5.81 13.96 0.02
N ASP A 159 5.36 14.42 1.18
CA ASP A 159 4.72 15.73 1.29
C ASP A 159 5.76 16.87 1.34
N GLU A 160 5.28 18.10 1.57
CA GLU A 160 6.13 19.30 1.64
C GLU A 160 7.13 19.27 2.81
N ASN A 161 6.83 18.53 3.87
CA ASN A 161 7.71 18.36 5.04
C ASN A 161 8.68 17.19 4.87
N GLY A 162 8.63 16.46 3.75
CA GLY A 162 9.46 15.28 3.51
C GLY A 162 8.95 14.02 4.19
N GLU A 163 7.74 14.05 4.75
CA GLU A 163 7.09 12.90 5.34
C GLU A 163 6.69 11.88 4.28
N VAL A 164 6.90 10.61 4.59
CA VAL A 164 6.63 9.51 3.66
C VAL A 164 5.12 9.37 3.40
N ARG A 165 4.74 9.30 2.13
CA ARG A 165 3.36 9.14 1.68
C ARG A 165 3.15 7.93 0.75
N ALA A 166 4.23 7.33 0.23
CA ALA A 166 4.15 6.09 -0.53
C ALA A 166 5.47 5.31 -0.49
N ALA A 167 5.36 4.00 -0.76
CA ALA A 167 6.47 3.09 -0.89
C ALA A 167 6.23 2.06 -1.98
N GLU A 168 7.32 1.50 -2.52
CA GLU A 168 7.29 0.43 -3.49
C GLU A 168 8.47 -0.52 -3.32
N LEU A 169 8.34 -1.77 -3.77
CA LEU A 169 9.50 -2.61 -4.06
C LEU A 169 10.02 -2.30 -5.47
N PRO A 170 11.36 -2.31 -5.68
CA PRO A 170 11.95 -2.16 -7.00
C PRO A 170 11.38 -3.18 -8.01
N GLU A 171 11.27 -2.78 -9.27
CA GLU A 171 10.72 -3.65 -10.32
C GLU A 171 11.54 -4.94 -10.52
N SER A 172 12.86 -4.85 -10.31
CA SER A 172 13.75 -6.01 -10.32
C SER A 172 13.42 -7.04 -9.22
N VAL A 173 12.80 -6.59 -8.12
CA VAL A 173 12.40 -7.43 -6.99
C VAL A 173 10.97 -7.93 -7.15
N HIS A 174 10.05 -7.02 -7.48
CA HIS A 174 8.62 -7.34 -7.58
C HIS A 174 7.94 -6.57 -8.73
N PRO A 175 7.18 -7.26 -9.62
CA PRO A 175 6.58 -6.63 -10.79
C PRO A 175 5.60 -5.50 -10.45
N PHE A 176 4.86 -5.60 -9.34
CA PHE A 176 3.96 -4.55 -8.87
C PHE A 176 3.67 -4.70 -7.38
N PHE A 177 4.41 -4.01 -6.53
CA PHE A 177 4.19 -3.97 -5.08
C PHE A 177 4.31 -2.52 -4.61
N LEU A 178 3.16 -1.90 -4.36
CA LEU A 178 3.01 -0.47 -4.10
C LEU A 178 2.08 -0.21 -2.92
N GLY A 179 2.41 0.81 -2.14
CA GLY A 179 1.51 1.29 -1.10
C GLY A 179 1.49 2.81 -1.01
N THR A 180 0.32 3.39 -0.68
CA THR A 180 0.12 4.83 -0.50
C THR A 180 -0.62 5.12 0.78
N LEU A 181 -0.18 6.12 1.55
CA LEU A 181 -0.94 6.63 2.68
C LEU A 181 -2.18 7.38 2.21
N PHE A 182 -2.08 8.07 1.07
CA PHE A 182 -3.23 8.68 0.42
C PHE A 182 -4.15 7.65 -0.24
N GLN A 183 -5.36 8.07 -0.54
CA GLN A 183 -6.44 7.25 -1.10
C GLN A 183 -6.74 7.68 -2.55
N PRO A 184 -5.99 7.18 -3.55
CA PRO A 184 -6.19 7.58 -4.96
C PRO A 184 -7.59 7.20 -5.48
N GLU A 185 -8.22 6.19 -4.90
CA GLU A 185 -9.59 5.77 -5.20
C GLU A 185 -10.64 6.87 -4.98
N ARG A 186 -10.34 7.88 -4.15
CA ARG A 186 -11.23 9.04 -3.94
C ARG A 186 -11.45 9.85 -5.23
N ALA A 187 -10.54 9.77 -6.21
CA ALA A 187 -10.74 10.36 -7.53
C ALA A 187 -11.98 9.79 -8.25
N ALA A 188 -12.34 8.52 -7.96
CA ALA A 188 -13.52 7.89 -8.53
C ALA A 188 -14.84 8.56 -8.11
N LEU A 189 -14.87 9.25 -6.96
CA LEU A 189 -16.03 10.04 -6.52
C LEU A 189 -16.30 11.24 -7.46
N ARG A 190 -15.29 11.66 -8.22
CA ARG A 190 -15.40 12.70 -9.26
C ARG A 190 -15.52 12.14 -10.67
N GLY A 191 -15.70 10.82 -10.81
CA GLY A 191 -15.77 10.14 -12.12
C GLY A 191 -14.41 9.93 -12.78
N GLU A 192 -13.30 10.19 -12.10
CA GLU A 192 -11.94 10.03 -12.62
C GLU A 192 -11.42 8.60 -12.35
N ALA A 193 -10.74 8.00 -13.33
CA ALA A 193 -10.10 6.70 -13.16
C ALA A 193 -8.74 6.88 -12.47
N PRO A 194 -8.55 6.39 -11.22
CA PRO A 194 -7.30 6.60 -10.48
C PRO A 194 -6.11 5.96 -11.19
N PRO A 195 -4.99 6.68 -11.38
CA PRO A 195 -3.80 6.14 -12.09
C PRO A 195 -3.28 4.82 -11.51
N LEU A 196 -3.24 4.71 -10.18
CA LEU A 196 -2.76 3.51 -9.49
C LEU A 196 -3.71 2.30 -9.66
N ALA A 197 -5.03 2.53 -9.64
CA ALA A 197 -5.99 1.46 -9.92
C ALA A 197 -5.88 0.97 -11.36
N ARG A 198 -5.67 1.88 -12.33
CA ARG A 198 -5.39 1.52 -13.72
C ARG A 198 -4.12 0.67 -13.84
N ALA A 199 -3.05 1.09 -13.16
CA ALA A 199 -1.78 0.37 -13.17
C ALA A 199 -1.91 -1.03 -12.54
N LEU A 200 -2.68 -1.18 -11.46
CA LEU A 200 -2.97 -2.48 -10.87
C LEU A 200 -3.74 -3.39 -11.83
N VAL A 201 -4.74 -2.85 -12.56
CA VAL A 201 -5.47 -3.61 -13.57
C VAL A 201 -4.54 -4.10 -14.68
N ARG A 202 -3.63 -3.26 -15.18
CA ARG A 202 -2.61 -3.68 -16.15
C ARG A 202 -1.73 -4.80 -15.59
N ALA A 203 -1.16 -4.59 -14.42
CA ALA A 203 -0.30 -5.60 -13.78
C ALA A 203 -1.03 -6.94 -13.56
N ALA A 204 -2.31 -6.90 -13.16
CA ALA A 204 -3.13 -8.10 -13.00
C ALA A 204 -3.35 -8.86 -14.31
N THR A 205 -3.48 -8.15 -15.45
CA THR A 205 -3.66 -8.77 -16.76
C THR A 205 -2.36 -9.32 -17.37
N GLU A 206 -1.22 -8.82 -16.93
CA GLU A 206 0.11 -9.27 -17.35
C GLU A 206 0.64 -10.40 -16.46
N PHE A 207 0.03 -10.57 -15.28
CA PHE A 207 0.43 -11.60 -14.34
C PHE A 207 0.03 -12.98 -14.87
N SER A 208 1.02 -13.86 -15.00
CA SER A 208 0.83 -15.29 -15.27
C SER A 208 1.29 -16.06 -14.02
N PRO A 209 0.38 -16.82 -13.37
CA PRO A 209 0.71 -17.58 -12.16
C PRO A 209 1.68 -18.74 -12.44
#